data_5fa8d9f652bfd4331e164eeaacec9e6f
#
_entry.id   5fa8d9f652bfd4331e164eeaacec9e6f
#
_cell.length_a   1.000
_cell.length_b   1.000
_cell.length_c   1.000
_cell.angle_alpha   90.00
_cell.angle_beta   90.00
_cell.angle_gamma   90.00
#
_symmetry.space_group_name_H-M   'P 1'
#
loop_
_entity.id
_entity.type
_entity.pdbx_description
1 polymer ?
#
loop_
_entity_poly.entity_id
_entity_poly.type
_entity_poly.pdbx_seq_one_letter_code
_entity_poly.pdbx_strand_id
1 'polypeptide(L)'
;MTRRGDRSGVSAEPYSPHRRTAVLFAGVGTAGAYHAGALRALHEAGVKIDVVAGRGMGALTALFAAVDGGARLWDEQGFWQARAVAPLYPWHPWLRLFARAAAVACALVLLPLAVMAAGLIVYPIDFLLKMLGLQGGGLTALYLAVANVAFASTGLPTWLPRLAVLALGTALALAAVSALVRGSRRRERGPLWWRMVPAPLSAERTVEHCWKMLWDLVRGAANVREPSATDLARRYAELLAENLGQPGFRELLIAVHDIDARRDLIGAVVAEMRRRGLYQPSPSSHAGDVDLEHRQAEVLDLAGVAGD
;
A
#
# COMPACT_ATOMS: atom_id res chain seq x y z
N MET A 1 16.71 16.06 40.48
CA MET A 1 16.01 15.01 41.25
C MET A 1 14.67 14.74 40.58
N THR A 2 14.64 13.89 39.54
CA THR A 2 13.46 13.61 38.74
C THR A 2 12.93 12.23 39.13
N ARG A 3 11.75 12.23 39.74
CA ARG A 3 11.00 11.03 40.15
C ARG A 3 10.73 10.14 38.89
N ARG A 4 11.41 9.03 38.81
CA ARG A 4 11.11 7.93 37.90
C ARG A 4 9.79 7.31 38.37
N GLY A 5 8.70 7.58 37.62
CA GLY A 5 7.41 6.92 37.87
C GLY A 5 7.55 5.43 37.72
N ASP A 6 7.26 4.74 38.78
CA ASP A 6 7.11 3.29 38.87
C ASP A 6 5.99 2.87 37.91
N ARG A 7 6.38 2.33 36.76
CA ARG A 7 5.43 1.62 35.88
C ARG A 7 5.18 0.30 36.58
N SER A 8 4.12 0.24 37.35
CA SER A 8 3.57 -1.00 37.90
C SER A 8 3.56 -2.04 36.78
N GLY A 9 4.48 -3.01 36.92
CA GLY A 9 4.64 -4.09 36.00
C GLY A 9 3.34 -4.87 35.92
N VAL A 10 2.66 -4.79 34.80
CA VAL A 10 1.75 -5.83 34.39
C VAL A 10 2.64 -7.05 34.27
N SER A 11 2.59 -7.93 35.26
CA SER A 11 3.26 -9.23 35.22
C SER A 11 2.65 -9.96 34.03
N ALA A 12 3.40 -10.02 32.91
CA ALA A 12 2.99 -10.77 31.76
C ALA A 12 2.84 -12.23 32.22
N GLU A 13 1.60 -12.68 32.38
CA GLU A 13 1.35 -14.08 32.68
C GLU A 13 2.00 -14.94 31.60
N PRO A 14 2.73 -16.00 31.97
CA PRO A 14 3.40 -16.86 31.00
C PRO A 14 2.37 -17.49 30.04
N TYR A 15 2.73 -17.64 28.78
CA TYR A 15 1.90 -18.33 27.80
C TYR A 15 1.49 -19.73 28.32
N SER A 16 0.22 -20.06 28.16
CA SER A 16 -0.33 -21.39 28.49
C SER A 16 -1.19 -21.88 27.31
N PRO A 17 -0.95 -23.10 26.80
CA PRO A 17 -1.76 -23.68 25.72
C PRO A 17 -3.21 -23.97 26.13
N HIS A 18 -3.50 -23.99 27.43
CA HIS A 18 -4.86 -24.14 27.97
C HIS A 18 -5.69 -22.85 27.86
N ARG A 19 -5.02 -21.70 27.71
CA ARG A 19 -5.70 -20.41 27.51
C ARG A 19 -5.84 -20.13 26.03
N ARG A 20 -6.92 -19.44 25.70
CA ARG A 20 -7.13 -18.96 24.33
C ARG A 20 -6.20 -17.82 24.01
N THR A 21 -5.58 -17.90 22.84
CA THR A 21 -4.67 -16.87 22.34
C THR A 21 -5.30 -16.17 21.15
N ALA A 22 -5.42 -14.86 21.26
CA ALA A 22 -5.81 -13.99 20.14
C ALA A 22 -4.60 -13.20 19.65
N VAL A 23 -4.44 -13.10 18.34
CA VAL A 23 -3.40 -12.29 17.72
C VAL A 23 -4.04 -11.21 16.86
N LEU A 24 -3.69 -9.95 17.14
CA LEU A 24 -4.14 -8.79 16.36
C LEU A 24 -3.00 -8.26 15.50
N PHE A 25 -3.23 -8.22 14.20
CA PHE A 25 -2.32 -7.62 13.21
C PHE A 25 -2.85 -6.26 12.76
N ALA A 26 -2.13 -5.19 13.06
CA ALA A 26 -2.51 -3.86 12.65
C ALA A 26 -1.35 -3.15 11.96
N GLY A 27 -1.60 -2.54 10.80
CA GLY A 27 -0.55 -1.81 10.08
C GLY A 27 -0.94 -1.51 8.64
N VAL A 28 -0.09 -0.72 7.98
CA VAL A 28 -0.26 -0.28 6.60
C VAL A 28 0.98 -0.62 5.76
N GLY A 29 0.79 -0.79 4.47
CA GLY A 29 1.89 -0.98 3.53
C GLY A 29 2.79 -2.17 3.88
N THR A 30 4.08 -1.94 4.02
CA THR A 30 5.11 -2.98 4.27
C THR A 30 5.06 -3.59 5.66
N ALA A 31 4.25 -3.07 6.58
CA ALA A 31 4.04 -3.68 7.90
C ALA A 31 3.55 -5.13 7.81
N GLY A 32 2.90 -5.50 6.69
CA GLY A 32 2.49 -6.89 6.44
C GLY A 32 3.65 -7.88 6.40
N ALA A 33 4.83 -7.48 5.93
CA ALA A 33 6.02 -8.33 5.96
C ALA A 33 6.48 -8.60 7.40
N TYR A 34 6.42 -7.58 8.26
CA TYR A 34 6.69 -7.74 9.69
C TYR A 34 5.67 -8.69 10.35
N HIS A 35 4.38 -8.54 10.01
CA HIS A 35 3.34 -9.45 10.50
C HIS A 35 3.59 -10.91 10.11
N ALA A 36 4.03 -11.15 8.86
CA ALA A 36 4.39 -12.49 8.40
C ALA A 36 5.54 -13.08 9.22
N GLY A 37 6.59 -12.28 9.50
CA GLY A 37 7.69 -12.69 10.38
C GLY A 37 7.25 -12.97 11.80
N ALA A 38 6.39 -12.14 12.38
CA ALA A 38 5.84 -12.35 13.71
C ALA A 38 4.99 -13.63 13.77
N LEU A 39 4.13 -13.86 12.76
CA LEU A 39 3.32 -15.08 12.68
C LEU A 39 4.20 -16.33 12.55
N ARG A 40 5.27 -16.25 11.75
CA ARG A 40 6.25 -17.32 11.64
C ARG A 40 6.91 -17.64 12.97
N ALA A 41 7.37 -16.62 13.69
CA ALA A 41 7.99 -16.79 15.00
C ALA A 41 7.04 -17.42 16.03
N LEU A 42 5.75 -17.02 16.01
CA LEU A 42 4.73 -17.65 16.86
C LEU A 42 4.49 -19.11 16.50
N HIS A 43 4.50 -19.43 15.20
CA HIS A 43 4.37 -20.80 14.73
C HIS A 43 5.58 -21.67 15.13
N GLU A 44 6.80 -21.17 14.92
CA GLU A 44 8.04 -21.85 15.31
C GLU A 44 8.15 -22.05 16.84
N ALA A 45 7.60 -21.12 17.62
CA ALA A 45 7.50 -21.22 19.08
C ALA A 45 6.37 -22.16 19.56
N GLY A 46 5.60 -22.76 18.65
CA GLY A 46 4.50 -23.66 19.00
C GLY A 46 3.32 -22.97 19.70
N VAL A 47 3.14 -21.66 19.50
CA VAL A 47 2.04 -20.89 20.09
C VAL A 47 0.73 -21.27 19.40
N LYS A 48 -0.22 -21.80 20.17
CA LYS A 48 -1.57 -22.07 19.70
C LYS A 48 -2.33 -20.76 19.54
N ILE A 49 -2.73 -20.44 18.33
CA ILE A 49 -3.56 -19.26 18.03
C ILE A 49 -5.00 -19.73 17.80
N ASP A 50 -5.95 -19.19 18.55
CA ASP A 50 -7.39 -19.54 18.44
C ASP A 50 -8.18 -18.47 17.67
N VAL A 51 -7.78 -17.20 17.77
CA VAL A 51 -8.43 -16.07 17.15
C VAL A 51 -7.41 -15.21 16.44
N VAL A 52 -7.69 -14.85 15.21
CA VAL A 52 -6.88 -13.89 14.45
C VAL A 52 -7.71 -12.67 14.10
N ALA A 53 -7.15 -11.51 14.34
CA ALA A 53 -7.78 -10.25 13.99
C ALA A 53 -6.85 -9.42 13.12
N GLY A 54 -7.41 -8.65 12.17
CA GLY A 54 -6.62 -7.85 11.26
C GLY A 54 -7.24 -6.51 10.88
N ARG A 55 -6.37 -5.49 10.74
CA ARG A 55 -6.74 -4.17 10.21
C ARG A 55 -5.71 -3.70 9.21
N GLY A 56 -6.16 -3.11 8.10
CA GLY A 56 -5.28 -2.68 7.00
C GLY A 56 -4.53 -3.86 6.39
N MET A 57 -3.20 -3.79 6.27
CA MET A 57 -2.41 -4.93 5.80
C MET A 57 -2.40 -6.12 6.77
N GLY A 58 -2.72 -5.90 8.03
CA GLY A 58 -2.92 -6.98 9.00
C GLY A 58 -4.12 -7.87 8.66
N ALA A 59 -5.13 -7.34 7.96
CA ALA A 59 -6.27 -8.14 7.49
C ALA A 59 -5.82 -9.26 6.54
N LEU A 60 -4.87 -8.97 5.63
CA LEU A 60 -4.26 -9.98 4.77
C LEU A 60 -3.63 -11.11 5.60
N THR A 61 -2.79 -10.74 6.56
CA THR A 61 -2.13 -11.73 7.43
C THR A 61 -3.14 -12.57 8.20
N ALA A 62 -4.21 -11.94 8.70
CA ALA A 62 -5.28 -12.63 9.42
C ALA A 62 -6.04 -13.62 8.52
N LEU A 63 -6.34 -13.25 7.26
CA LEU A 63 -6.96 -14.15 6.29
C LEU A 63 -6.13 -15.42 6.07
N PHE A 64 -4.82 -15.29 5.84
CA PHE A 64 -3.98 -16.46 5.66
C PHE A 64 -3.82 -17.27 6.95
N ALA A 65 -3.71 -16.61 8.09
CA ALA A 65 -3.58 -17.29 9.37
C ALA A 65 -4.83 -18.05 9.78
N ALA A 66 -6.03 -17.58 9.38
CA ALA A 66 -7.30 -18.20 9.78
C ALA A 66 -7.50 -19.61 9.20
N VAL A 67 -6.91 -19.91 8.04
CA VAL A 67 -7.00 -21.23 7.36
C VAL A 67 -5.66 -21.97 7.33
N ASP A 68 -4.82 -21.78 8.34
CA ASP A 68 -3.46 -22.33 8.44
C ASP A 68 -2.55 -22.06 7.25
N GLY A 69 -2.87 -21.04 6.51
CA GLY A 69 -2.14 -20.61 5.32
C GLY A 69 -0.97 -19.67 5.61
N GLY A 70 -0.57 -19.55 6.88
CA GLY A 70 0.48 -18.62 7.28
C GLY A 70 1.81 -18.82 6.56
N ALA A 71 2.19 -20.06 6.27
CA ALA A 71 3.40 -20.40 5.51
C ALA A 71 3.43 -19.72 4.14
N ARG A 72 2.30 -19.54 3.48
CA ARG A 72 2.17 -18.81 2.20
C ARG A 72 2.58 -17.34 2.28
N LEU A 73 2.74 -16.79 3.46
CA LEU A 73 3.22 -15.42 3.63
C LEU A 73 4.75 -15.32 3.64
N TRP A 74 5.47 -16.36 4.15
CA TRP A 74 6.92 -16.29 4.36
C TRP A 74 7.75 -17.34 3.62
N ASP A 75 7.15 -18.33 2.97
CA ASP A 75 7.88 -19.30 2.15
C ASP A 75 8.62 -18.62 1.00
N GLU A 76 9.58 -19.31 0.39
CA GLU A 76 10.38 -18.77 -0.74
C GLU A 76 9.52 -18.28 -1.92
N GLN A 77 8.38 -18.92 -2.15
CA GLN A 77 7.37 -18.49 -3.12
C GLN A 77 6.19 -17.76 -2.47
N GLY A 78 6.34 -17.41 -1.19
CA GLY A 78 5.32 -16.76 -0.40
C GLY A 78 5.01 -15.32 -0.84
N PHE A 79 3.93 -14.78 -0.29
CA PHE A 79 3.43 -13.45 -0.63
C PHE A 79 4.53 -12.37 -0.58
N TRP A 80 5.34 -12.36 0.48
CA TRP A 80 6.36 -11.32 0.70
C TRP A 80 7.70 -11.60 0.04
N GLN A 81 7.94 -12.81 -0.46
CA GLN A 81 9.18 -13.17 -1.14
C GLN A 81 9.03 -13.24 -2.66
N ALA A 82 7.81 -13.31 -3.17
CA ALA A 82 7.55 -13.32 -4.60
C ALA A 82 8.05 -12.04 -5.27
N ARG A 83 8.58 -12.15 -6.50
CA ARG A 83 9.01 -10.99 -7.31
C ARG A 83 7.88 -9.98 -7.56
N ALA A 84 6.63 -10.42 -7.43
CA ALA A 84 5.45 -9.56 -7.54
C ALA A 84 5.33 -8.53 -6.40
N VAL A 85 6.07 -8.70 -5.29
CA VAL A 85 6.03 -7.80 -4.13
C VAL A 85 6.63 -6.44 -4.41
N ALA A 86 7.70 -6.37 -5.20
CA ALA A 86 8.37 -5.10 -5.51
C ALA A 86 7.41 -4.01 -6.08
N PRO A 87 6.44 -4.34 -6.94
CA PRO A 87 5.48 -3.37 -7.47
C PRO A 87 4.12 -3.37 -6.75
N LEU A 88 4.01 -3.83 -5.50
CA LEU A 88 2.71 -3.92 -4.81
C LEU A 88 1.99 -2.57 -4.68
N TYR A 89 2.74 -1.49 -4.52
CA TYR A 89 2.19 -0.14 -4.43
C TYR A 89 2.79 0.76 -5.51
N PRO A 90 2.48 0.52 -6.79
CA PRO A 90 3.00 1.37 -7.85
C PRO A 90 2.38 2.76 -7.78
N TRP A 91 3.16 3.75 -8.16
CA TRP A 91 2.62 5.09 -8.39
C TRP A 91 1.55 5.03 -9.48
N HIS A 92 0.49 5.77 -9.31
CA HIS A 92 -0.52 5.89 -10.36
C HIS A 92 0.11 6.35 -11.69
N PRO A 93 -0.34 5.81 -12.85
CA PRO A 93 0.24 6.14 -14.16
C PRO A 93 0.27 7.63 -14.45
N TRP A 94 -0.77 8.38 -14.06
CA TRP A 94 -0.84 9.83 -14.24
C TRP A 94 0.21 10.58 -13.43
N LEU A 95 0.55 10.14 -12.20
CA LEU A 95 1.63 10.72 -11.39
C LEU A 95 2.99 10.48 -12.02
N ARG A 96 3.21 9.28 -12.59
CA ARG A 96 4.44 8.98 -13.34
C ARG A 96 4.57 9.88 -14.58
N LEU A 97 3.45 10.08 -15.29
CA LEU A 97 3.43 10.98 -16.45
C LEU A 97 3.71 12.42 -16.02
N PHE A 98 3.06 12.89 -14.96
CA PHE A 98 3.29 14.22 -14.40
C PHE A 98 4.74 14.41 -13.96
N ALA A 99 5.30 13.44 -13.22
CA ALA A 99 6.69 13.49 -12.77
C ALA A 99 7.68 13.53 -13.95
N ARG A 100 7.42 12.75 -15.02
CA ARG A 100 8.23 12.79 -16.25
C ARG A 100 8.12 14.13 -16.95
N ALA A 101 6.92 14.67 -17.10
CA ALA A 101 6.70 15.97 -17.72
C ALA A 101 7.36 17.10 -16.91
N ALA A 102 7.26 17.05 -15.58
CA ALA A 102 7.94 17.99 -14.69
C ALA A 102 9.48 17.87 -14.80
N ALA A 103 10.00 16.65 -14.86
CA ALA A 103 11.44 16.42 -15.06
C ALA A 103 11.92 16.97 -16.41
N VAL A 104 11.17 16.75 -17.48
CA VAL A 104 11.45 17.33 -18.80
C VAL A 104 11.40 18.85 -18.75
N ALA A 105 10.39 19.45 -18.14
CA ALA A 105 10.27 20.90 -17.99
C ALA A 105 11.46 21.47 -17.19
N CYS A 106 11.87 20.84 -16.10
CA CYS A 106 13.05 21.23 -15.32
C CYS A 106 14.34 21.10 -16.14
N ALA A 107 14.49 19.99 -16.87
CA ALA A 107 15.67 19.80 -17.75
C ALA A 107 15.76 20.88 -18.82
N LEU A 108 14.62 21.25 -19.44
CA LEU A 108 14.56 22.32 -20.41
C LEU A 108 14.93 23.68 -19.81
N VAL A 109 14.47 23.99 -18.62
CA VAL A 109 14.81 25.23 -17.91
C VAL A 109 16.29 25.27 -17.50
N LEU A 110 16.86 24.13 -17.12
CA LEU A 110 18.25 24.01 -16.72
C LEU A 110 19.23 23.89 -17.90
N LEU A 111 18.74 23.63 -19.11
CA LEU A 111 19.57 23.44 -20.30
C LEU A 111 20.54 24.59 -20.55
N PRO A 112 20.14 25.88 -20.48
CA PRO A 112 21.06 27.01 -20.65
C PRO A 112 22.20 26.99 -19.63
N LEU A 113 21.88 26.68 -18.37
CA LEU A 113 22.86 26.57 -17.30
C LEU A 113 23.83 25.44 -17.56
N ALA A 114 23.35 24.30 -18.03
CA ALA A 114 24.18 23.15 -18.40
C ALA A 114 25.11 23.46 -19.57
N VAL A 115 24.65 24.18 -20.58
CA VAL A 115 25.49 24.63 -21.70
C VAL A 115 26.56 25.59 -21.21
N MET A 116 26.25 26.55 -20.34
CA MET A 116 27.22 27.43 -19.73
C MET A 116 28.26 26.67 -18.89
N ALA A 117 27.81 25.73 -18.08
CA ALA A 117 28.68 24.89 -17.24
C ALA A 117 29.63 24.02 -18.09
N ALA A 118 29.15 23.52 -19.24
CA ALA A 118 29.99 22.77 -20.19
C ALA A 118 31.15 23.60 -20.69
N GLY A 119 30.98 24.91 -20.87
CA GLY A 119 32.07 25.82 -21.24
C GLY A 119 33.23 25.85 -20.22
N LEU A 120 32.92 25.76 -18.92
CA LEU A 120 33.91 25.70 -17.85
C LEU A 120 34.80 24.46 -17.95
N ILE A 121 34.35 23.42 -18.63
CA ILE A 121 35.09 22.18 -18.84
C ILE A 121 35.82 22.21 -20.20
N VAL A 122 35.10 22.66 -21.23
CA VAL A 122 35.61 22.64 -22.62
C VAL A 122 36.80 23.57 -22.81
N TYR A 123 36.73 24.80 -22.29
CA TYR A 123 37.82 25.75 -22.46
C TYR A 123 39.15 25.34 -21.79
N PRO A 124 39.17 24.85 -20.55
CA PRO A 124 40.43 24.36 -19.96
C PRO A 124 41.00 23.13 -20.69
N ILE A 125 40.13 22.22 -21.13
CA ILE A 125 40.56 21.03 -21.87
C ILE A 125 41.18 21.45 -23.22
N ASP A 126 40.55 22.32 -23.96
CA ASP A 126 41.07 22.83 -25.24
C ASP A 126 42.39 23.56 -25.05
N PHE A 127 42.54 24.35 -23.98
CA PHE A 127 43.78 25.00 -23.60
C PHE A 127 44.90 24.01 -23.32
N LEU A 128 44.65 22.96 -22.55
CA LEU A 128 45.61 21.90 -22.25
C LEU A 128 46.02 21.14 -23.52
N LEU A 129 45.09 20.83 -24.41
CA LEU A 129 45.39 20.17 -25.68
C LEU A 129 46.29 21.03 -26.56
N LYS A 130 46.09 22.33 -26.61
CA LYS A 130 46.95 23.28 -27.32
C LYS A 130 48.36 23.36 -26.72
N MET A 131 48.47 23.33 -25.39
CA MET A 131 49.78 23.29 -24.72
C MET A 131 50.56 22.01 -25.01
N LEU A 132 49.87 20.90 -25.26
CA LEU A 132 50.48 19.61 -25.62
C LEU A 132 50.80 19.51 -27.12
N GLY A 133 50.62 20.59 -27.89
CA GLY A 133 50.91 20.61 -29.32
C GLY A 133 49.89 19.86 -30.18
N LEU A 134 48.79 19.41 -29.59
CA LEU A 134 47.68 18.81 -30.33
C LEU A 134 46.85 19.93 -30.95
N GLN A 135 46.41 19.75 -32.21
CA GLN A 135 45.50 20.72 -32.87
C GLN A 135 44.15 20.75 -32.14
N GLY A 136 44.10 21.48 -31.03
CA GLY A 136 42.89 21.73 -30.27
C GLY A 136 42.15 22.89 -30.91
N GLY A 137 41.01 22.70 -31.39
CA GLY A 137 40.11 23.75 -31.97
C GLY A 137 38.77 23.16 -32.30
N GLY A 138 38.73 21.84 -32.56
CA GLY A 138 37.48 21.13 -32.85
C GLY A 138 36.51 21.08 -31.68
N LEU A 139 37.03 20.93 -30.47
CA LEU A 139 36.21 20.83 -29.25
C LEU A 139 35.52 22.17 -28.93
N THR A 140 36.30 23.27 -28.98
CA THR A 140 35.78 24.63 -28.76
C THR A 140 34.85 25.06 -29.91
N ALA A 141 35.17 24.70 -31.15
CA ALA A 141 34.30 25.00 -32.29
C ALA A 141 32.96 24.26 -32.18
N LEU A 142 32.98 22.98 -31.81
CA LEU A 142 31.74 22.21 -31.55
C LEU A 142 30.93 22.82 -30.42
N TYR A 143 31.56 23.17 -29.31
CA TYR A 143 30.90 23.82 -28.19
C TYR A 143 30.26 25.14 -28.60
N LEU A 144 30.98 26.00 -29.30
CA LEU A 144 30.45 27.27 -29.80
C LEU A 144 29.32 27.10 -30.81
N ALA A 145 29.39 26.08 -31.68
CA ALA A 145 28.30 25.77 -32.59
C ALA A 145 27.02 25.38 -31.81
N VAL A 146 27.17 24.51 -30.80
CA VAL A 146 26.04 24.12 -29.92
C VAL A 146 25.53 25.32 -29.12
N ALA A 147 26.42 26.10 -28.52
CA ALA A 147 26.06 27.26 -27.73
C ALA A 147 25.34 28.33 -28.60
N ASN A 148 25.85 28.62 -29.79
CA ASN A 148 25.23 29.58 -30.71
C ASN A 148 23.82 29.13 -31.13
N VAL A 149 23.60 27.87 -31.42
CA VAL A 149 22.26 27.34 -31.69
C VAL A 149 21.36 27.42 -30.48
N ALA A 150 21.88 27.00 -29.31
CA ALA A 150 21.13 27.01 -28.08
C ALA A 150 20.75 28.42 -27.61
N PHE A 151 21.66 29.39 -27.73
CA PHE A 151 21.43 30.78 -27.30
C PHE A 151 20.97 31.71 -28.43
N ALA A 152 20.69 31.19 -29.64
CA ALA A 152 20.11 31.99 -30.70
C ALA A 152 18.81 32.64 -30.22
N SER A 153 18.59 33.92 -30.62
CA SER A 153 17.43 34.68 -30.21
C SER A 153 16.07 34.03 -30.57
N THR A 154 16.09 33.15 -31.57
CA THR A 154 14.93 32.36 -32.01
C THR A 154 14.77 31.04 -31.20
N GLY A 155 15.77 30.62 -30.48
CA GLY A 155 15.77 29.32 -29.75
C GLY A 155 15.36 29.44 -28.29
N LEU A 156 16.31 29.61 -27.42
CA LEU A 156 16.16 29.54 -25.96
C LEU A 156 15.13 30.52 -25.37
N PRO A 157 15.11 31.83 -25.76
CA PRO A 157 14.24 32.78 -25.08
C PRO A 157 12.76 32.62 -25.42
N THR A 158 12.42 31.95 -26.51
CA THR A 158 11.03 31.93 -27.01
C THR A 158 10.37 30.57 -26.96
N TRP A 159 11.01 29.51 -27.40
CA TRP A 159 10.34 28.22 -27.55
C TRP A 159 10.57 27.24 -26.38
N LEU A 160 11.73 27.31 -25.71
CA LEU A 160 12.00 26.46 -24.57
C LEU A 160 11.03 26.67 -23.38
N PRO A 161 10.79 27.92 -22.93
CA PRO A 161 9.79 28.17 -21.91
C PRO A 161 8.38 27.76 -22.36
N ARG A 162 8.04 27.95 -23.66
CA ARG A 162 6.75 27.52 -24.21
C ARG A 162 6.59 26.01 -24.18
N LEU A 163 7.63 25.25 -24.54
CA LEU A 163 7.59 23.78 -24.45
C LEU A 163 7.49 23.29 -22.99
N ALA A 164 8.19 23.93 -22.07
CA ALA A 164 8.09 23.61 -20.64
C ALA A 164 6.66 23.86 -20.12
N VAL A 165 6.06 25.01 -20.46
CA VAL A 165 4.67 25.33 -20.08
C VAL A 165 3.68 24.38 -20.75
N LEU A 166 3.87 24.04 -22.03
CA LEU A 166 3.04 23.07 -22.74
C LEU A 166 3.15 21.67 -22.11
N ALA A 167 4.34 21.20 -21.81
CA ALA A 167 4.57 19.91 -21.15
C ALA A 167 3.89 19.85 -19.76
N LEU A 168 4.04 20.91 -18.99
CA LEU A 168 3.41 21.01 -17.65
C LEU A 168 1.88 21.13 -17.79
N GLY A 169 1.40 21.95 -18.69
CA GLY A 169 -0.03 22.16 -18.95
C GLY A 169 -0.73 20.88 -19.43
N THR A 170 -0.12 20.13 -20.35
CA THR A 170 -0.67 18.86 -20.82
C THR A 170 -0.67 17.81 -19.71
N ALA A 171 0.36 17.73 -18.89
CA ALA A 171 0.38 16.81 -17.73
C ALA A 171 -0.71 17.16 -16.73
N LEU A 172 -0.92 18.45 -16.45
CA LEU A 172 -1.97 18.94 -15.54
C LEU A 172 -3.37 18.65 -16.10
N ALA A 173 -3.58 18.90 -17.39
CA ALA A 173 -4.84 18.60 -18.08
C ALA A 173 -5.15 17.10 -18.04
N LEU A 174 -4.18 16.23 -18.35
CA LEU A 174 -4.34 14.78 -18.26
C LEU A 174 -4.62 14.31 -16.85
N ALA A 175 -3.98 14.91 -15.85
CA ALA A 175 -4.25 14.62 -14.45
C ALA A 175 -5.69 15.01 -14.07
N ALA A 176 -6.14 16.22 -14.46
CA ALA A 176 -7.50 16.70 -14.21
C ALA A 176 -8.56 15.84 -14.89
N VAL A 177 -8.37 15.51 -16.18
CA VAL A 177 -9.29 14.63 -16.94
C VAL A 177 -9.34 13.25 -16.29
N SER A 178 -8.20 12.68 -15.90
CA SER A 178 -8.16 11.37 -15.24
C SER A 178 -8.84 11.37 -13.87
N ALA A 179 -8.78 12.49 -13.14
CA ALA A 179 -9.47 12.66 -11.86
C ALA A 179 -10.99 12.80 -12.06
N LEU A 180 -11.42 13.59 -13.07
CA LEU A 180 -12.83 13.76 -13.44
C LEU A 180 -13.47 12.43 -13.88
N VAL A 181 -12.81 11.68 -14.77
CA VAL A 181 -13.32 10.38 -15.26
C VAL A 181 -13.45 9.35 -14.13
N ARG A 182 -12.50 9.34 -13.21
CA ARG A 182 -12.57 8.45 -12.03
C ARG A 182 -13.64 8.91 -11.03
N GLY A 183 -13.72 10.20 -10.75
CA GLY A 183 -14.74 10.77 -9.87
C GLY A 183 -16.17 10.54 -10.38
N SER A 184 -16.35 10.52 -11.72
CA SER A 184 -17.64 10.23 -12.34
C SER A 184 -18.04 8.75 -12.25
N ARG A 185 -17.08 7.84 -12.27
CA ARG A 185 -17.33 6.37 -12.20
C ARG A 185 -17.54 5.85 -10.80
N ARG A 186 -16.97 6.50 -9.79
CA ARG A 186 -17.14 6.13 -8.39
C ARG A 186 -18.16 7.06 -7.74
N ARG A 187 -19.34 6.54 -7.42
CA ARG A 187 -20.35 7.21 -6.56
C ARG A 187 -19.86 7.29 -5.11
N GLU A 188 -18.64 7.73 -4.88
CA GLU A 188 -18.09 7.87 -3.54
C GLU A 188 -18.68 9.11 -2.86
N ARG A 189 -19.33 8.92 -1.73
CA ARG A 189 -19.90 9.95 -0.87
C ARG A 189 -18.83 10.51 0.07
N GLY A 190 -17.76 11.09 -0.41
CA GLY A 190 -16.73 11.72 0.44
C GLY A 190 -16.62 13.23 0.18
N PRO A 191 -15.87 13.99 1.02
CA PRO A 191 -15.56 15.39 0.74
C PRO A 191 -14.94 15.56 -0.64
N LEU A 192 -15.33 16.61 -1.35
CA LEU A 192 -14.97 16.86 -2.76
C LEU A 192 -13.47 16.74 -3.05
N TRP A 193 -12.62 17.12 -2.11
CA TRP A 193 -11.16 17.13 -2.25
C TRP A 193 -10.50 15.74 -2.14
N TRP A 194 -11.07 14.78 -1.42
CA TRP A 194 -10.64 13.38 -1.48
C TRP A 194 -10.95 12.70 -2.80
N ARG A 195 -11.92 13.22 -3.54
CA ARG A 195 -12.22 12.78 -4.92
C ARG A 195 -11.22 13.36 -5.92
N MET A 196 -10.74 14.59 -5.67
CA MET A 196 -9.81 15.29 -6.57
C MET A 196 -8.36 14.82 -6.39
N VAL A 197 -7.97 14.44 -5.18
CA VAL A 197 -6.60 14.00 -4.87
C VAL A 197 -6.63 12.53 -4.44
N PRO A 198 -6.67 11.59 -5.40
CA PRO A 198 -6.60 10.17 -5.08
C PRO A 198 -5.27 9.85 -4.42
N ALA A 199 -5.24 8.78 -3.62
CA ALA A 199 -3.99 8.27 -3.05
C ALA A 199 -2.91 8.14 -4.14
N PRO A 200 -1.67 8.57 -3.89
CA PRO A 200 -0.62 8.55 -4.91
C PRO A 200 -0.24 7.14 -5.35
N LEU A 201 -0.46 6.17 -4.48
CA LEU A 201 -0.15 4.76 -4.71
C LEU A 201 -1.42 3.97 -5.03
N SER A 202 -1.32 3.05 -5.98
CA SER A 202 -2.42 2.13 -6.32
C SER A 202 -2.30 0.85 -5.50
N ALA A 203 -3.35 0.50 -4.77
CA ALA A 203 -3.44 -0.77 -4.05
C ALA A 203 -4.03 -1.91 -4.91
N GLU A 204 -4.47 -1.64 -6.14
CA GLU A 204 -5.15 -2.64 -6.99
C GLU A 204 -4.30 -3.90 -7.19
N ARG A 205 -3.02 -3.75 -7.48
CA ARG A 205 -2.11 -4.90 -7.66
C ARG A 205 -1.89 -5.69 -6.37
N THR A 206 -1.89 -5.00 -5.23
CA THR A 206 -1.78 -5.67 -3.93
C THR A 206 -3.00 -6.53 -3.66
N VAL A 207 -4.19 -5.98 -3.93
CA VAL A 207 -5.46 -6.68 -3.75
C VAL A 207 -5.56 -7.86 -4.71
N GLU A 208 -5.24 -7.66 -6.00
CA GLU A 208 -5.22 -8.72 -7.01
C GLU A 208 -4.26 -9.86 -6.62
N HIS A 209 -3.04 -9.52 -6.22
CA HIS A 209 -2.07 -10.52 -5.76
C HIS A 209 -2.53 -11.26 -4.51
N CYS A 210 -3.14 -10.56 -3.56
CA CYS A 210 -3.74 -11.15 -2.38
C CYS A 210 -4.83 -12.18 -2.74
N TRP A 211 -5.80 -11.80 -3.59
CA TRP A 211 -6.89 -12.67 -4.01
C TRP A 211 -6.39 -13.88 -4.77
N LYS A 212 -5.41 -13.71 -5.64
CA LYS A 212 -4.81 -14.82 -6.38
C LYS A 212 -4.15 -15.83 -5.45
N MET A 213 -3.35 -15.37 -4.49
CA MET A 213 -2.71 -16.27 -3.53
C MET A 213 -3.69 -16.91 -2.57
N LEU A 214 -4.74 -16.20 -2.15
CA LEU A 214 -5.80 -16.76 -1.34
C LEU A 214 -6.57 -17.83 -2.12
N TRP A 215 -6.84 -17.59 -3.40
CA TRP A 215 -7.44 -18.58 -4.29
C TRP A 215 -6.55 -19.81 -4.43
N ASP A 216 -5.26 -19.65 -4.65
CA ASP A 216 -4.31 -20.76 -4.75
C ASP A 216 -4.24 -21.59 -3.44
N LEU A 217 -4.46 -20.96 -2.31
CA LEU A 217 -4.56 -21.64 -1.01
C LEU A 217 -5.86 -22.44 -0.89
N VAL A 218 -7.00 -21.83 -1.20
CA VAL A 218 -8.34 -22.43 -1.01
C VAL A 218 -8.63 -23.52 -2.03
N ARG A 219 -8.23 -23.34 -3.30
CA ARG A 219 -8.46 -24.35 -4.33
C ARG A 219 -7.62 -25.62 -4.16
N GLY A 220 -6.49 -25.55 -3.42
CA GLY A 220 -5.56 -26.66 -3.28
C GLY A 220 -5.05 -27.17 -4.63
N ALA A 221 -5.17 -28.47 -4.88
CA ALA A 221 -4.77 -29.11 -6.14
C ALA A 221 -5.86 -29.08 -7.23
N ALA A 222 -7.05 -28.54 -6.95
CA ALA A 222 -8.15 -28.52 -7.91
C ALA A 222 -7.86 -27.58 -9.08
N ASN A 223 -8.04 -28.05 -10.31
CA ASN A 223 -7.90 -27.24 -11.52
C ASN A 223 -9.24 -26.57 -11.87
N VAL A 224 -9.63 -25.60 -11.05
CA VAL A 224 -10.89 -24.85 -11.20
C VAL A 224 -10.55 -23.42 -11.59
N ARG A 225 -11.39 -22.82 -12.44
CA ARG A 225 -11.22 -21.41 -12.85
C ARG A 225 -11.37 -20.49 -11.66
N GLU A 226 -10.54 -19.44 -11.60
CA GLU A 226 -10.58 -18.38 -10.60
C GLU A 226 -11.96 -17.68 -10.59
N PRO A 227 -12.66 -17.65 -9.47
CA PRO A 227 -13.94 -16.96 -9.32
C PRO A 227 -13.75 -15.45 -9.23
N SER A 228 -14.85 -14.68 -9.23
CA SER A 228 -14.79 -13.26 -8.91
C SER A 228 -14.32 -13.04 -7.47
N ALA A 229 -13.76 -11.85 -7.16
CA ALA A 229 -13.31 -11.52 -5.80
C ALA A 229 -14.45 -11.66 -4.76
N THR A 230 -15.68 -11.29 -5.13
CA THR A 230 -16.87 -11.41 -4.28
C THR A 230 -17.23 -12.88 -4.02
N ASP A 231 -17.23 -13.72 -5.07
CA ASP A 231 -17.52 -15.14 -4.92
C ASP A 231 -16.42 -15.86 -4.13
N LEU A 232 -15.17 -15.47 -4.31
CA LEU A 232 -14.06 -16.02 -3.53
C LEU A 232 -14.21 -15.63 -2.04
N ALA A 233 -14.54 -14.38 -1.75
CA ALA A 233 -14.75 -13.93 -0.37
C ALA A 233 -15.89 -14.70 0.32
N ARG A 234 -17.00 -14.90 -0.39
CA ARG A 234 -18.13 -15.70 0.11
C ARG A 234 -17.72 -17.15 0.38
N ARG A 235 -17.12 -17.83 -0.61
CA ARG A 235 -16.67 -19.23 -0.46
C ARG A 235 -15.62 -19.38 0.65
N TYR A 236 -14.75 -18.39 0.82
CA TYR A 236 -13.79 -18.37 1.90
C TYR A 236 -14.47 -18.26 3.27
N ALA A 237 -15.46 -17.39 3.41
CA ALA A 237 -16.23 -17.23 4.64
C ALA A 237 -17.04 -18.50 4.97
N GLU A 238 -17.68 -19.12 3.97
CA GLU A 238 -18.37 -20.40 4.09
C GLU A 238 -17.43 -21.51 4.55
N LEU A 239 -16.28 -21.68 3.85
CA LEU A 239 -15.26 -22.67 4.20
C LEU A 239 -14.79 -22.50 5.65
N LEU A 240 -14.52 -21.26 6.06
CA LEU A 240 -14.05 -20.98 7.40
C LEU A 240 -15.14 -21.26 8.44
N ALA A 241 -16.39 -20.85 8.18
CA ALA A 241 -17.52 -21.07 9.09
C ALA A 241 -17.83 -22.57 9.29
N GLU A 242 -17.83 -23.35 8.22
CA GLU A 242 -18.10 -24.80 8.24
C GLU A 242 -17.01 -25.59 9.00
N ASN A 243 -15.76 -25.11 8.97
CA ASN A 243 -14.63 -25.82 9.56
C ASN A 243 -14.13 -25.22 10.88
N LEU A 244 -14.83 -24.23 11.43
CA LEU A 244 -14.49 -23.65 12.73
C LEU A 244 -14.46 -24.71 13.82
N GLY A 245 -13.36 -24.73 14.58
CA GLY A 245 -13.13 -25.70 15.64
C GLY A 245 -12.33 -26.93 15.20
N GLN A 246 -12.12 -27.11 13.88
CA GLN A 246 -11.18 -28.12 13.38
C GLN A 246 -9.73 -27.62 13.46
N PRO A 247 -8.74 -28.51 13.59
CA PRO A 247 -7.34 -28.14 13.50
C PRO A 247 -7.03 -27.39 12.21
N GLY A 248 -6.29 -26.28 12.30
CA GLY A 248 -5.95 -25.45 11.14
C GLY A 248 -6.92 -24.30 10.87
N PHE A 249 -8.12 -24.30 11.44
CA PHE A 249 -9.11 -23.23 11.27
C PHE A 249 -9.26 -22.40 12.55
N ARG A 250 -9.18 -21.07 12.39
CA ARG A 250 -9.20 -20.11 13.50
C ARG A 250 -10.31 -19.09 13.27
N GLU A 251 -10.82 -18.54 14.36
CA GLU A 251 -11.77 -17.45 14.26
C GLU A 251 -11.12 -16.20 13.69
N LEU A 252 -11.88 -15.52 12.83
CA LEU A 252 -11.41 -14.38 12.07
C LEU A 252 -12.22 -13.13 12.41
N LEU A 253 -11.51 -12.02 12.67
CA LEU A 253 -12.06 -10.69 12.81
C LEU A 253 -11.33 -9.74 11.87
N ILE A 254 -12.06 -9.01 11.03
CA ILE A 254 -11.48 -8.01 10.12
C ILE A 254 -12.09 -6.65 10.43
N ALA A 255 -11.26 -5.72 10.88
CA ALA A 255 -11.69 -4.36 11.13
C ALA A 255 -11.48 -3.50 9.88
N VAL A 256 -12.55 -2.86 9.42
CA VAL A 256 -12.58 -1.97 8.25
C VAL A 256 -13.20 -0.64 8.64
N HIS A 257 -12.62 0.45 8.17
CA HIS A 257 -13.23 1.77 8.30
C HIS A 257 -13.99 2.12 7.02
N ASP A 258 -15.31 2.24 7.11
CA ASP A 258 -16.16 2.73 6.04
C ASP A 258 -16.04 4.26 5.97
N ILE A 259 -15.28 4.73 4.96
CA ILE A 259 -15.00 6.16 4.78
C ILE A 259 -16.28 6.92 4.38
N ASP A 260 -17.21 6.26 3.67
CA ASP A 260 -18.42 6.89 3.18
C ASP A 260 -19.45 7.07 4.29
N ALA A 261 -19.65 6.04 5.11
CA ALA A 261 -20.53 6.07 6.26
C ALA A 261 -19.85 6.62 7.52
N ARG A 262 -18.52 6.83 7.51
CA ARG A 262 -17.69 7.28 8.64
C ARG A 262 -17.88 6.41 9.89
N ARG A 263 -17.95 5.10 9.69
CA ARG A 263 -18.12 4.12 10.77
C ARG A 263 -17.09 3.01 10.66
N ASP A 264 -16.79 2.42 11.80
CA ASP A 264 -15.95 1.23 11.85
C ASP A 264 -16.85 0.00 11.73
N LEU A 265 -16.46 -0.92 10.86
CA LEU A 265 -17.12 -2.19 10.62
C LEU A 265 -16.18 -3.31 11.05
N ILE A 266 -16.70 -4.32 11.69
CA ILE A 266 -15.96 -5.54 12.02
C ILE A 266 -16.64 -6.71 11.32
N GLY A 267 -16.01 -7.24 10.28
CA GLY A 267 -16.39 -8.52 9.70
C GLY A 267 -15.92 -9.65 10.61
N ALA A 268 -16.82 -10.53 11.03
CA ALA A 268 -16.53 -11.62 11.95
C ALA A 268 -16.93 -12.97 11.37
N VAL A 269 -16.05 -13.96 11.48
CA VAL A 269 -16.35 -15.38 11.34
C VAL A 269 -15.91 -16.04 12.62
N VAL A 270 -16.87 -16.30 13.51
CA VAL A 270 -16.63 -16.81 14.86
C VAL A 270 -17.60 -17.96 15.18
N ALA A 271 -17.22 -18.80 16.13
CA ALA A 271 -18.05 -19.90 16.57
C ALA A 271 -19.37 -19.40 17.14
N GLU A 272 -20.45 -20.16 16.92
CA GLU A 272 -21.85 -19.81 17.26
C GLU A 272 -22.02 -19.34 18.71
N MET A 273 -21.34 -19.99 19.66
CA MET A 273 -21.40 -19.60 21.07
C MET A 273 -20.90 -18.17 21.34
N ARG A 274 -19.98 -17.65 20.51
CA ARG A 274 -19.44 -16.29 20.66
C ARG A 274 -20.19 -15.27 19.81
N ARG A 275 -20.81 -15.73 18.75
CA ARG A 275 -21.62 -14.93 17.87
C ARG A 275 -22.63 -14.13 18.68
N ARG A 276 -23.34 -14.79 19.60
CA ARG A 276 -24.32 -14.12 20.48
C ARG A 276 -23.71 -13.03 21.36
N GLY A 277 -22.52 -13.26 21.91
CA GLY A 277 -21.83 -12.28 22.77
C GLY A 277 -21.28 -11.07 22.01
N LEU A 278 -20.89 -11.24 20.73
CA LEU A 278 -20.39 -10.14 19.88
C LEU A 278 -21.51 -9.21 19.39
N TYR A 279 -22.70 -9.76 19.18
CA TYR A 279 -23.85 -8.99 18.66
C TYR A 279 -24.75 -8.44 19.77
N GLN A 280 -24.58 -8.85 21.02
CA GLN A 280 -25.29 -8.23 22.14
C GLN A 280 -24.55 -6.95 22.56
N PRO A 281 -25.23 -5.80 22.66
CA PRO A 281 -24.63 -4.63 23.27
C PRO A 281 -24.17 -5.00 24.68
N SER A 282 -22.88 -4.81 24.96
CA SER A 282 -22.34 -5.04 26.30
C SER A 282 -23.17 -4.24 27.31
N PRO A 283 -23.73 -4.87 28.36
CA PRO A 283 -24.38 -4.10 29.40
C PRO A 283 -23.32 -3.16 29.96
N SER A 284 -23.55 -1.86 29.77
CA SER A 284 -22.72 -0.74 30.15
C SER A 284 -21.61 -1.10 31.14
N SER A 285 -20.41 -1.24 30.66
CA SER A 285 -19.22 -1.08 31.50
C SER A 285 -19.30 0.33 32.08
N HIS A 286 -19.27 0.42 33.37
CA HIS A 286 -19.37 1.56 34.23
C HIS A 286 -19.03 2.90 33.60
N ALA A 287 -20.00 3.80 33.66
CA ALA A 287 -19.83 5.23 33.43
C ALA A 287 -18.78 5.75 34.43
N GLY A 288 -17.58 5.87 33.94
CA GLY A 288 -16.47 6.39 34.70
C GLY A 288 -15.26 6.52 33.81
N ASP A 289 -15.08 7.73 33.31
CA ASP A 289 -13.84 8.27 32.78
C ASP A 289 -13.28 7.64 31.50
N VAL A 290 -13.61 8.21 30.46
CA VAL A 290 -12.86 8.72 29.31
C VAL A 290 -13.87 8.98 28.20
N ASP A 291 -14.04 10.22 27.86
CA ASP A 291 -14.86 10.74 26.76
C ASP A 291 -14.22 10.39 25.41
N LEU A 292 -14.06 9.10 25.17
CA LEU A 292 -13.88 8.53 23.86
C LEU A 292 -15.29 8.44 23.30
N GLU A 293 -15.66 9.38 22.42
CA GLU A 293 -16.80 9.23 21.53
C GLU A 293 -16.87 7.79 21.08
N HIS A 294 -17.79 7.04 21.65
CA HIS A 294 -17.98 5.63 21.39
C HIS A 294 -18.44 5.49 19.93
N ARG A 295 -17.51 5.40 19.02
CA ARG A 295 -17.78 4.86 17.70
C ARG A 295 -18.06 3.38 17.91
N GLN A 296 -19.31 3.05 18.11
CA GLN A 296 -19.76 1.66 18.12
C GLN A 296 -19.41 1.08 16.75
N ALA A 297 -18.48 0.16 16.72
CA ALA A 297 -18.19 -0.60 15.51
C ALA A 297 -19.37 -1.52 15.25
N GLU A 298 -19.96 -1.42 14.06
CA GLU A 298 -20.98 -2.37 13.63
C GLU A 298 -20.31 -3.70 13.30
N VAL A 299 -20.76 -4.76 13.94
CA VAL A 299 -20.24 -6.11 13.68
C VAL A 299 -21.08 -6.77 12.60
N LEU A 300 -20.44 -7.11 11.49
CA LEU A 300 -21.05 -7.80 10.36
C LEU A 300 -20.70 -9.29 10.43
N ASP A 301 -21.73 -10.12 10.40
CA ASP A 301 -21.56 -11.56 10.27
C ASP A 301 -21.26 -11.92 8.81
N LEU A 302 -20.01 -12.22 8.53
CA LEU A 302 -19.58 -12.58 7.18
C LEU A 302 -20.11 -13.94 6.73
N ALA A 303 -20.51 -14.82 7.66
CA ALA A 303 -21.09 -16.11 7.33
C ALA A 303 -22.61 -16.00 7.06
N GLY A 304 -23.29 -15.05 7.71
CA GLY A 304 -24.72 -14.82 7.50
C GLY A 304 -25.06 -14.04 6.23
N VAL A 305 -24.18 -13.16 5.78
CA VAL A 305 -24.35 -12.39 4.52
C VAL A 305 -24.19 -13.28 3.28
N ALA A 306 -23.59 -14.47 3.41
CA ALA A 306 -23.45 -15.42 2.32
C ALA A 306 -24.73 -16.21 2.01
N GLY A 307 -25.76 -16.14 2.86
CA GLY A 307 -27.00 -16.92 2.76
C GLY A 307 -28.22 -16.18 2.18
N ASP A 308 -28.12 -14.87 1.95
CA ASP A 308 -29.13 -14.03 1.29
C ASP A 308 -28.63 -13.61 -0.11
#